data_a64a43df50158ebe0b9beaa5402aff2a
#
_entry.id   a64a43df50158ebe0b9beaa5402aff2a
#
_cell.length_a   1.000
_cell.length_b   1.000
_cell.length_c   1.000
_cell.angle_alpha   90.00
_cell.angle_beta   90.00
_cell.angle_gamma   90.00
#
_symmetry.space_group_name_H-M   'P 1'
#
loop_
_entity.id
_entity.type
_entity.pdbx_description
1 polymer ?
#
loop_
_entity_poly.entity_id
_entity_poly.type
_entity_poly.pdbx_seq_one_letter_code
_entity_poly.pdbx_strand_id
1 'polypeptide(L)'
;MTAKRMVSQAKKISRDWKYDVVSIGYPGPVLQNRPLAKPHNRGGVGIDFKAAFGCPAQVVNDAAMQALRSYKGGRMLFLGLGTGLGSSMIVDGTIEPMELGHLPYKGTTYEDHVGIQGLKRLGKKKWPKRVADVVSGLVAAFEPGDVVLGGGNVRKLKELPPGCRAGNSANAFRGGFALWNRDDERERTAASLDAGQVSDDRPRIS
;
A
#
# COMPACT_ATOMS: atom_id res chain seq x y z
N MET A 1 -16.89 12.21 -7.82
CA MET A 1 -17.87 11.17 -7.40
C MET A 1 -17.83 11.11 -5.88
N THR A 2 -18.96 11.14 -5.18
CA THR A 2 -18.99 11.04 -3.71
C THR A 2 -18.77 9.60 -3.26
N ALA A 3 -18.28 9.38 -2.04
CA ALA A 3 -18.07 8.03 -1.51
C ALA A 3 -19.39 7.23 -1.39
N LYS A 4 -20.50 7.87 -1.05
CA LYS A 4 -21.84 7.23 -1.09
C LYS A 4 -22.17 6.69 -2.49
N ARG A 5 -21.87 7.46 -3.54
CA ARG A 5 -22.09 7.03 -4.93
C ARG A 5 -21.14 5.89 -5.34
N MET A 6 -19.89 5.90 -4.83
CA MET A 6 -18.94 4.79 -5.06
C MET A 6 -19.45 3.49 -4.44
N VAL A 7 -19.87 3.53 -3.17
CA VAL A 7 -20.47 2.37 -2.48
C VAL A 7 -21.71 1.88 -3.23
N SER A 8 -22.62 2.77 -3.61
CA SER A 8 -23.81 2.40 -4.37
C SER A 8 -23.48 1.72 -5.70
N GLN A 9 -22.48 2.23 -6.44
CA GLN A 9 -22.05 1.63 -7.70
C GLN A 9 -21.37 0.26 -7.46
N ALA A 10 -20.51 0.15 -6.44
CA ALA A 10 -19.89 -1.13 -6.09
C ALA A 10 -20.95 -2.18 -5.75
N LYS A 11 -21.93 -1.86 -4.91
CA LYS A 11 -23.04 -2.76 -4.57
C LYS A 11 -23.87 -3.16 -5.79
N LYS A 12 -24.10 -2.22 -6.72
CA LYS A 12 -24.81 -2.53 -7.96
C LYS A 12 -24.07 -3.54 -8.84
N ILE A 13 -22.73 -3.39 -8.93
CA ILE A 13 -21.89 -4.29 -9.72
C ILE A 13 -21.79 -5.68 -9.06
N SER A 14 -21.70 -5.72 -7.73
CA SER A 14 -21.52 -6.94 -6.95
C SER A 14 -22.84 -7.56 -6.43
N ARG A 15 -24.00 -7.14 -6.94
CA ARG A 15 -25.31 -7.59 -6.42
C ARG A 15 -25.51 -9.10 -6.43
N ASP A 16 -24.90 -9.77 -7.42
CA ASP A 16 -25.02 -11.23 -7.62
C ASP A 16 -23.80 -11.98 -7.05
N TRP A 17 -22.88 -11.27 -6.39
CA TRP A 17 -21.70 -11.88 -5.78
C TRP A 17 -22.00 -12.28 -4.35
N LYS A 18 -21.49 -13.44 -3.95
CA LYS A 18 -21.41 -13.86 -2.55
C LYS A 18 -20.05 -13.46 -2.02
N TYR A 19 -20.04 -12.61 -1.00
CA TYR A 19 -18.81 -12.17 -0.34
C TYR A 19 -19.07 -11.98 1.17
N ASP A 20 -18.10 -12.40 1.97
CA ASP A 20 -18.16 -12.30 3.43
C ASP A 20 -17.35 -11.13 3.97
N VAL A 21 -16.44 -10.58 3.15
CA VAL A 21 -15.51 -9.51 3.51
C VAL A 21 -15.29 -8.55 2.35
N VAL A 22 -14.89 -7.31 2.66
CA VAL A 22 -14.60 -6.28 1.66
C VAL A 22 -13.27 -5.62 1.94
N SER A 23 -12.41 -5.53 0.92
CA SER A 23 -11.15 -4.77 0.95
C SER A 23 -11.27 -3.51 0.10
N ILE A 24 -10.83 -2.39 0.64
CA ILE A 24 -10.94 -1.08 -0.01
C ILE A 24 -9.57 -0.43 -0.08
N GLY A 25 -9.07 -0.25 -1.32
CA GLY A 25 -7.89 0.59 -1.60
C GLY A 25 -8.30 2.05 -1.65
N TYR A 26 -7.84 2.85 -0.72
CA TYR A 26 -8.16 4.26 -0.62
C TYR A 26 -6.99 5.12 -1.14
N PRO A 27 -7.23 6.08 -2.05
CA PRO A 27 -6.17 6.95 -2.56
C PRO A 27 -5.87 8.10 -1.60
N GLY A 28 -5.12 7.83 -0.54
CA GLY A 28 -4.73 8.77 0.49
C GLY A 28 -4.40 8.08 1.82
N PRO A 29 -4.03 8.85 2.86
CA PRO A 29 -3.64 8.30 4.13
C PRO A 29 -4.80 7.60 4.84
N VAL A 30 -4.52 6.40 5.34
CA VAL A 30 -5.44 5.57 6.13
C VAL A 30 -4.74 5.18 7.43
N LEU A 31 -5.37 5.41 8.55
CA LEU A 31 -4.90 4.99 9.87
C LEU A 31 -5.98 4.16 10.55
N GLN A 32 -5.59 3.00 11.09
CA GLN A 32 -6.50 2.11 11.81
C GLN A 32 -7.84 1.90 11.07
N ASN A 33 -7.75 1.53 9.80
CA ASN A 33 -8.91 1.26 8.95
C ASN A 33 -9.80 2.49 8.63
N ARG A 34 -9.31 3.71 8.92
CA ARG A 34 -10.06 4.97 8.72
C ARG A 34 -9.30 5.91 7.78
N PRO A 35 -9.90 6.37 6.69
CA PRO A 35 -9.33 7.44 5.88
C PRO A 35 -9.19 8.73 6.68
N LEU A 36 -7.98 9.32 6.70
CA LEU A 36 -7.68 10.55 7.47
C LEU A 36 -7.96 11.83 6.72
N ALA A 37 -7.85 11.82 5.40
CA ALA A 37 -8.01 13.02 4.58
C ALA A 37 -8.86 12.74 3.33
N LYS A 38 -9.47 13.79 2.79
CA LYS A 38 -10.18 13.71 1.50
C LYS A 38 -9.16 13.59 0.37
N PRO A 39 -9.22 12.57 -0.48
CA PRO A 39 -8.35 12.49 -1.64
C PRO A 39 -8.71 13.62 -2.61
N HIS A 40 -7.78 14.54 -2.87
CA HIS A 40 -7.90 15.59 -3.91
C HIS A 40 -9.32 16.19 -4.02
N ASN A 41 -9.87 16.72 -2.90
CA ASN A 41 -11.21 17.33 -2.81
C ASN A 41 -12.41 16.42 -3.14
N ARG A 42 -12.24 15.11 -3.18
CA ARG A 42 -13.36 14.16 -3.39
C ARG A 42 -13.73 13.51 -2.07
N GLY A 43 -14.99 13.71 -1.63
CA GLY A 43 -15.48 13.24 -0.34
C GLY A 43 -15.37 11.72 -0.15
N GLY A 44 -14.87 11.30 0.98
CA GLY A 44 -14.70 9.89 1.37
C GLY A 44 -14.42 9.70 2.85
N VAL A 45 -14.12 10.80 3.54
CA VAL A 45 -13.95 10.80 5.00
C VAL A 45 -15.31 10.65 5.69
N GLY A 46 -15.43 9.74 6.65
CA GLY A 46 -16.62 9.58 7.47
C GLY A 46 -17.63 8.53 6.97
N ILE A 47 -17.27 7.66 6.02
CA ILE A 47 -18.09 6.49 5.68
C ILE A 47 -17.67 5.30 6.57
N ASP A 48 -18.64 4.72 7.24
CA ASP A 48 -18.52 3.40 7.81
C ASP A 48 -18.74 2.35 6.71
N PHE A 49 -17.66 1.82 6.18
CA PHE A 49 -17.71 0.82 5.11
C PHE A 49 -18.27 -0.52 5.59
N LYS A 50 -18.05 -0.90 6.86
CA LYS A 50 -18.64 -2.10 7.45
C LYS A 50 -20.17 -2.00 7.43
N ALA A 51 -20.72 -0.91 7.94
CA ALA A 51 -22.16 -0.66 7.88
C ALA A 51 -22.67 -0.54 6.43
N ALA A 52 -21.89 0.11 5.55
CA ALA A 52 -22.28 0.31 4.16
C ALA A 52 -22.38 -1.00 3.35
N PHE A 53 -21.50 -1.98 3.57
CA PHE A 53 -21.50 -3.26 2.86
C PHE A 53 -22.22 -4.38 3.63
N GLY A 54 -22.43 -4.23 4.94
CA GLY A 54 -23.09 -5.23 5.80
C GLY A 54 -22.19 -6.41 6.17
N CYS A 55 -20.88 -6.27 6.01
CA CYS A 55 -19.88 -7.29 6.33
C CYS A 55 -18.57 -6.63 6.80
N PRO A 56 -17.63 -7.37 7.38
CA PRO A 56 -16.32 -6.84 7.74
C PRO A 56 -15.64 -6.15 6.55
N ALA A 57 -15.07 -4.98 6.79
CA ALA A 57 -14.41 -4.17 5.76
C ALA A 57 -13.04 -3.70 6.24
N GLN A 58 -12.01 -3.89 5.42
CA GLN A 58 -10.68 -3.37 5.63
C GLN A 58 -10.37 -2.27 4.62
N VAL A 59 -9.92 -1.12 5.13
CA VAL A 59 -9.51 0.03 4.31
C VAL A 59 -8.02 0.24 4.48
N VAL A 60 -7.30 0.26 3.37
CA VAL A 60 -5.87 0.55 3.35
C VAL A 60 -5.55 1.55 2.24
N ASN A 61 -4.40 2.19 2.32
CA ASN A 61 -3.89 2.98 1.20
C ASN A 61 -3.75 2.09 -0.05
N ASP A 62 -4.04 2.61 -1.24
CA ASP A 62 -4.02 1.85 -2.49
C ASP A 62 -2.61 1.37 -2.88
N ALA A 63 -1.57 2.15 -2.56
CA ALA A 63 -0.18 1.72 -2.71
C ALA A 63 0.17 0.57 -1.76
N ALA A 64 -0.32 0.62 -0.51
CA ALA A 64 -0.14 -0.45 0.47
C ALA A 64 -0.82 -1.76 0.00
N MET A 65 -2.01 -1.68 -0.58
CA MET A 65 -2.70 -2.84 -1.16
C MET A 65 -1.90 -3.47 -2.32
N GLN A 66 -1.30 -2.64 -3.18
CA GLN A 66 -0.43 -3.12 -4.25
C GLN A 66 0.88 -3.72 -3.72
N ALA A 67 1.45 -3.12 -2.66
CA ALA A 67 2.69 -3.55 -2.02
C ALA A 67 2.56 -4.95 -1.43
N LEU A 68 1.46 -5.25 -0.75
CA LEU A 68 1.21 -6.53 -0.07
C LEU A 68 1.47 -7.74 -0.95
N ARG A 69 0.96 -7.74 -2.17
CA ARG A 69 1.14 -8.90 -3.07
C ARG A 69 2.55 -9.00 -3.64
N SER A 70 3.29 -7.90 -3.62
CA SER A 70 4.69 -7.87 -4.07
C SER A 70 5.67 -8.27 -2.98
N TYR A 71 5.22 -8.34 -1.73
CA TYR A 71 6.04 -8.62 -0.57
C TYR A 71 6.54 -10.06 -0.54
N LYS A 72 7.84 -10.23 -0.23
CA LYS A 72 8.54 -11.53 -0.20
C LYS A 72 9.26 -11.78 1.15
N GLY A 73 9.08 -10.91 2.11
CA GLY A 73 9.74 -10.96 3.42
C GLY A 73 10.68 -9.77 3.65
N GLY A 74 11.11 -9.60 4.91
CA GLY A 74 12.04 -8.57 5.35
C GLY A 74 11.51 -7.15 5.18
N ARG A 75 12.40 -6.23 4.79
CA ARG A 75 12.13 -4.80 4.67
C ARG A 75 11.98 -4.39 3.20
N MET A 76 10.76 -4.15 2.76
CA MET A 76 10.44 -3.81 1.37
C MET A 76 9.87 -2.39 1.24
N LEU A 77 10.44 -1.59 0.34
CA LEU A 77 9.90 -0.31 -0.08
C LEU A 77 9.13 -0.46 -1.40
N PHE A 78 7.86 -0.12 -1.39
CA PHE A 78 7.03 -0.05 -2.58
C PHE A 78 6.85 1.40 -3.03
N LEU A 79 7.06 1.67 -4.33
CA LEU A 79 6.88 2.97 -4.96
C LEU A 79 5.98 2.84 -6.18
N GLY A 80 4.79 3.41 -6.12
CA GLY A 80 3.77 3.36 -7.16
C GLY A 80 3.84 4.57 -8.10
N LEU A 81 4.40 4.42 -9.29
CA LEU A 81 4.47 5.47 -10.32
C LEU A 81 3.13 5.55 -11.07
N GLY A 82 2.26 6.41 -10.60
CA GLY A 82 0.90 6.61 -11.12
C GLY A 82 0.59 8.06 -11.47
N THR A 83 -0.56 8.55 -11.03
CA THR A 83 -0.92 9.98 -11.09
C THR A 83 0.08 10.81 -10.30
N GLY A 84 0.39 10.38 -9.06
CA GLY A 84 1.46 10.87 -8.22
C GLY A 84 2.52 9.79 -7.95
N LEU A 85 3.07 9.80 -6.73
CA LEU A 85 3.97 8.78 -6.20
C LEU A 85 3.34 8.17 -4.95
N GLY A 86 2.64 7.05 -5.11
CA GLY A 86 2.19 6.24 -3.98
C GLY A 86 3.37 5.51 -3.33
N SER A 87 3.36 5.36 -2.02
CA SER A 87 4.45 4.72 -1.29
C SER A 87 3.95 3.91 -0.10
N SER A 88 4.66 2.83 0.22
CA SER A 88 4.42 2.02 1.41
C SER A 88 5.69 1.26 1.76
N MET A 89 5.97 1.14 3.05
CA MET A 89 7.00 0.24 3.57
C MET A 89 6.30 -0.99 4.15
N ILE A 90 6.90 -2.16 3.95
CA ILE A 90 6.52 -3.38 4.68
C ILE A 90 7.76 -3.88 5.41
N VAL A 91 7.68 -4.02 6.72
CA VAL A 91 8.75 -4.52 7.57
C VAL A 91 8.24 -5.74 8.32
N ASP A 92 8.85 -6.89 8.07
CA ASP A 92 8.51 -8.17 8.70
C ASP A 92 6.98 -8.42 8.72
N GLY A 93 6.40 -8.17 7.55
CA GLY A 93 4.98 -8.33 7.36
C GLY A 93 4.11 -7.16 7.88
N THR A 94 4.61 -6.19 8.61
CA THR A 94 3.85 -5.00 9.04
C THR A 94 3.83 -3.95 7.95
N ILE A 95 2.64 -3.44 7.61
CA ILE A 95 2.48 -2.40 6.59
C ILE A 95 2.57 -1.03 7.26
N GLU A 96 3.47 -0.20 6.74
CA GLU A 96 3.61 1.20 7.10
C GLU A 96 3.25 2.06 5.89
N PRO A 97 2.03 2.60 5.81
CA PRO A 97 1.64 3.52 4.75
C PRO A 97 2.47 4.80 4.83
N MET A 98 2.91 5.31 3.68
CA MET A 98 3.77 6.49 3.60
C MET A 98 3.26 7.45 2.52
N GLU A 99 3.46 8.73 2.73
CA GLU A 99 3.14 9.79 1.76
C GLU A 99 4.44 10.47 1.25
N LEU A 100 5.40 9.64 0.82
CA LEU A 100 6.72 10.12 0.37
C LEU A 100 6.64 11.01 -0.88
N GLY A 101 5.56 10.89 -1.65
CA GLY A 101 5.30 11.74 -2.80
C GLY A 101 5.29 13.24 -2.48
N HIS A 102 4.90 13.61 -1.26
CA HIS A 102 4.81 15.00 -0.81
C HIS A 102 6.14 15.57 -0.30
N LEU A 103 7.20 14.77 -0.20
CA LEU A 103 8.51 15.28 0.23
C LEU A 103 9.05 16.33 -0.76
N PRO A 104 9.67 17.39 -0.25
CA PRO A 104 10.23 18.46 -1.08
C PRO A 104 11.33 17.95 -2.01
N TYR A 105 11.28 18.39 -3.27
CA TYR A 105 12.29 18.03 -4.26
C TYR A 105 12.37 19.06 -5.38
N LYS A 106 13.55 19.69 -5.56
CA LYS A 106 13.85 20.64 -6.64
C LYS A 106 12.78 21.72 -6.82
N GLY A 107 12.36 22.31 -5.72
CA GLY A 107 11.41 23.43 -5.69
C GLY A 107 9.92 23.03 -5.70
N THR A 108 9.61 21.73 -5.83
CA THR A 108 8.26 21.17 -5.74
C THR A 108 8.29 19.88 -4.91
N THR A 109 7.60 18.82 -5.32
CA THR A 109 7.54 17.53 -4.59
C THR A 109 8.06 16.39 -5.43
N TYR A 110 8.33 15.22 -4.81
CA TYR A 110 8.69 14.02 -5.54
C TYR A 110 7.63 13.65 -6.58
N GLU A 111 6.34 13.68 -6.23
CA GLU A 111 5.27 13.29 -7.15
C GLU A 111 5.15 14.21 -8.37
N ASP A 112 5.43 15.50 -8.24
CA ASP A 112 5.47 16.46 -9.35
C ASP A 112 6.56 16.10 -10.39
N HIS A 113 7.58 15.38 -9.96
CA HIS A 113 8.70 14.99 -10.82
C HIS A 113 8.57 13.56 -11.36
N VAL A 114 8.04 12.61 -10.59
CA VAL A 114 8.00 11.19 -10.98
C VAL A 114 6.60 10.68 -11.31
N GLY A 115 5.54 11.38 -10.92
CA GLY A 115 4.17 11.10 -11.33
C GLY A 115 3.88 11.46 -12.80
N ILE A 116 2.61 11.33 -13.20
CA ILE A 116 2.18 11.56 -14.60
C ILE A 116 2.51 12.97 -15.11
N GLN A 117 2.46 14.00 -14.23
CA GLN A 117 2.79 15.37 -14.63
C GLN A 117 4.28 15.52 -14.91
N GLY A 118 5.12 14.92 -14.08
CA GLY A 118 6.57 14.86 -14.33
C GLY A 118 6.91 14.14 -15.65
N LEU A 119 6.23 13.02 -15.91
CA LEU A 119 6.39 12.28 -17.16
C LEU A 119 6.01 13.13 -18.40
N LYS A 120 4.87 13.84 -18.33
CA LYS A 120 4.43 14.74 -19.41
C LYS A 120 5.43 15.89 -19.64
N ARG A 121 5.88 16.53 -18.56
CA ARG A 121 6.79 17.69 -18.61
C ARG A 121 8.20 17.31 -19.08
N LEU A 122 8.76 16.23 -18.55
CA LEU A 122 10.16 15.81 -18.80
C LEU A 122 10.32 14.91 -20.03
N GLY A 123 9.25 14.25 -20.44
CA GLY A 123 9.25 13.30 -21.53
C GLY A 123 10.00 11.99 -21.23
N LYS A 124 9.88 11.04 -22.17
CA LYS A 124 10.44 9.68 -22.02
C LYS A 124 11.96 9.60 -21.89
N LYS A 125 12.71 10.64 -22.26
CA LYS A 125 14.19 10.65 -22.16
C LYS A 125 14.70 11.14 -20.80
N LYS A 126 14.05 12.18 -20.21
CA LYS A 126 14.52 12.81 -18.96
C LYS A 126 13.81 12.25 -17.73
N TRP A 127 12.55 11.82 -17.86
CA TRP A 127 11.77 11.31 -16.75
C TRP A 127 12.39 10.07 -16.07
N PRO A 128 12.94 9.04 -16.80
CA PRO A 128 13.58 7.89 -16.15
C PRO A 128 14.76 8.28 -15.26
N LYS A 129 15.55 9.27 -15.68
CA LYS A 129 16.66 9.78 -14.86
C LYS A 129 16.16 10.42 -13.57
N ARG A 130 15.00 11.09 -13.61
CA ARG A 130 14.38 11.68 -12.46
C ARG A 130 13.81 10.62 -11.50
N VAL A 131 13.23 9.56 -12.06
CA VAL A 131 12.78 8.40 -11.27
C VAL A 131 13.98 7.76 -10.56
N ALA A 132 15.08 7.51 -11.26
CA ALA A 132 16.28 6.91 -10.67
C ALA A 132 16.86 7.79 -9.55
N ASP A 133 16.90 9.09 -9.72
CA ASP A 133 17.40 10.06 -8.73
C ASP A 133 16.55 10.01 -7.43
N VAL A 134 15.22 10.04 -7.57
CA VAL A 134 14.30 9.95 -6.42
C VAL A 134 14.38 8.59 -5.72
N VAL A 135 14.40 7.50 -6.49
CA VAL A 135 14.54 6.14 -5.95
C VAL A 135 15.84 5.98 -5.18
N SER A 136 16.96 6.45 -5.74
CA SER A 136 18.27 6.40 -5.07
C SER A 136 18.27 7.15 -3.74
N GLY A 137 17.67 8.34 -3.68
CA GLY A 137 17.55 9.11 -2.45
C GLY A 137 16.70 8.38 -1.39
N LEU A 138 15.58 7.79 -1.79
CA LEU A 138 14.72 7.03 -0.88
C LEU A 138 15.38 5.72 -0.41
N VAL A 139 16.10 5.03 -1.29
CA VAL A 139 16.89 3.84 -0.91
C VAL A 139 17.95 4.18 0.12
N ALA A 140 18.69 5.27 -0.08
CA ALA A 140 19.70 5.72 0.88
C ALA A 140 19.11 6.14 2.24
N ALA A 141 17.88 6.70 2.24
CA ALA A 141 17.22 7.14 3.47
C ALA A 141 16.57 6.00 4.27
N PHE A 142 16.01 5.00 3.59
CA PHE A 142 15.24 3.94 4.22
C PHE A 142 15.95 2.59 4.31
N GLU A 143 17.04 2.41 3.59
CA GLU A 143 17.84 1.16 3.55
C GLU A 143 16.98 -0.11 3.40
N PRO A 144 16.06 -0.17 2.40
CA PRO A 144 15.23 -1.34 2.20
C PRO A 144 16.05 -2.50 1.63
N GLY A 145 15.74 -3.74 2.05
CA GLY A 145 16.30 -4.94 1.44
C GLY A 145 15.70 -5.29 0.07
N ASP A 146 14.52 -4.75 -0.25
CA ASP A 146 13.82 -4.98 -1.51
C ASP A 146 13.09 -3.70 -1.95
N VAL A 147 13.21 -3.32 -3.22
CA VAL A 147 12.54 -2.14 -3.79
C VAL A 147 11.67 -2.53 -4.96
N VAL A 148 10.39 -2.25 -4.83
CA VAL A 148 9.39 -2.58 -5.85
C VAL A 148 8.82 -1.33 -6.50
N LEU A 149 8.93 -1.23 -7.80
CA LEU A 149 8.29 -0.18 -8.59
C LEU A 149 6.98 -0.69 -9.16
N GLY A 150 5.86 -0.10 -8.74
CA GLY A 150 4.51 -0.38 -9.23
C GLY A 150 3.88 0.80 -9.95
N GLY A 151 2.58 0.67 -10.24
CA GLY A 151 1.82 1.70 -10.93
C GLY A 151 1.94 1.65 -12.46
N GLY A 152 0.99 2.30 -13.13
CA GLY A 152 0.83 2.19 -14.59
C GLY A 152 1.98 2.79 -15.41
N ASN A 153 2.77 3.70 -14.83
CA ASN A 153 3.86 4.37 -15.54
C ASN A 153 5.17 3.59 -15.51
N VAL A 154 5.34 2.55 -14.68
CA VAL A 154 6.55 1.72 -14.64
C VAL A 154 6.88 1.15 -16.02
N ARG A 155 5.89 0.73 -16.78
CA ARG A 155 6.06 0.24 -18.17
C ARG A 155 6.61 1.29 -19.15
N LYS A 156 6.75 2.56 -18.75
CA LYS A 156 7.39 3.61 -19.55
C LYS A 156 8.89 3.71 -19.29
N LEU A 157 9.40 3.05 -18.26
CA LEU A 157 10.83 2.86 -18.02
C LEU A 157 11.31 1.74 -18.95
N LYS A 158 12.36 2.01 -19.72
CA LYS A 158 13.03 0.97 -20.52
C LYS A 158 13.82 0.02 -19.62
N GLU A 159 14.47 0.60 -18.62
CA GLU A 159 15.25 -0.08 -17.60
C GLU A 159 14.82 0.44 -16.23
N LEU A 160 14.76 -0.43 -15.25
CA LEU A 160 14.47 -0.05 -13.86
C LEU A 160 15.74 0.54 -13.22
N PRO A 161 15.61 1.43 -12.23
CA PRO A 161 16.74 1.83 -11.41
C PRO A 161 17.44 0.62 -10.79
N PRO A 162 18.77 0.67 -10.58
CA PRO A 162 19.52 -0.42 -9.96
C PRO A 162 18.92 -0.88 -8.63
N GLY A 163 18.90 -2.17 -8.38
CA GLY A 163 18.36 -2.77 -7.16
C GLY A 163 16.81 -2.79 -7.09
N CYS A 164 16.11 -2.32 -8.13
CA CYS A 164 14.67 -2.33 -8.18
C CYS A 164 14.13 -3.49 -9.02
N ARG A 165 12.95 -3.98 -8.64
CA ARG A 165 12.15 -4.90 -9.48
C ARG A 165 10.77 -4.33 -9.79
N ALA A 166 10.17 -4.80 -10.86
CA ALA A 166 8.81 -4.40 -11.21
C ALA A 166 7.78 -5.14 -10.34
N GLY A 167 6.79 -4.40 -9.84
CA GLY A 167 5.55 -4.94 -9.32
C GLY A 167 4.55 -5.19 -10.45
N ASN A 168 3.58 -6.07 -10.22
CA ASN A 168 2.50 -6.32 -11.17
C ASN A 168 1.28 -5.46 -10.82
N SER A 169 0.72 -4.73 -11.78
CA SER A 169 -0.47 -3.89 -11.58
C SER A 169 -1.74 -4.70 -11.25
N ALA A 170 -1.81 -5.97 -11.63
CA ALA A 170 -2.87 -6.88 -11.21
C ALA A 170 -2.82 -7.23 -9.70
N ASN A 171 -1.72 -6.87 -9.03
CA ASN A 171 -1.53 -7.18 -7.61
C ASN A 171 -2.46 -6.39 -6.68
N ALA A 172 -3.05 -5.26 -7.12
CA ALA A 172 -3.98 -4.51 -6.29
C ALA A 172 -5.17 -5.36 -5.82
N PHE A 173 -5.82 -6.11 -6.73
CA PHE A 173 -6.92 -7.01 -6.38
C PHE A 173 -6.47 -8.16 -5.49
N ARG A 174 -5.34 -8.79 -5.82
CA ARG A 174 -4.77 -9.88 -5.02
C ARG A 174 -4.29 -9.42 -3.65
N GLY A 175 -3.82 -8.18 -3.52
CA GLY A 175 -3.46 -7.55 -2.25
C GLY A 175 -4.66 -7.38 -1.33
N GLY A 176 -5.85 -7.11 -1.88
CA GLY A 176 -7.09 -7.06 -1.12
C GLY A 176 -7.42 -8.39 -0.42
N PHE A 177 -7.19 -9.53 -1.06
CA PHE A 177 -7.35 -10.84 -0.43
C PHE A 177 -6.26 -11.10 0.63
N ALA A 178 -5.03 -10.67 0.37
CA ALA A 178 -3.92 -10.87 1.30
C ALA A 178 -4.10 -10.12 2.63
N LEU A 179 -4.93 -9.08 2.68
CA LEU A 179 -5.25 -8.38 3.93
C LEU A 179 -5.91 -9.32 4.95
N TRP A 180 -6.82 -10.17 4.51
CA TRP A 180 -7.58 -11.06 5.40
C TRP A 180 -6.78 -12.29 5.84
N ASN A 181 -5.92 -12.82 4.99
CA ASN A 181 -5.07 -13.98 5.35
C ASN A 181 -4.04 -13.64 6.45
N ARG A 182 -3.71 -12.36 6.61
CA ARG A 182 -2.71 -11.92 7.59
C ARG A 182 -3.26 -11.79 9.01
N ASP A 183 -4.53 -11.49 9.14
CA ASP A 183 -5.17 -11.43 10.46
C ASP A 183 -5.23 -12.85 11.04
N ASP A 184 -5.54 -13.86 10.22
CA ASP A 184 -5.48 -15.28 10.62
C ASP A 184 -4.07 -15.72 11.05
N GLU A 185 -3.02 -15.26 10.35
CA GLU A 185 -1.63 -15.58 10.71
C GLU A 185 -1.19 -14.87 12.00
N ARG A 186 -1.60 -13.62 12.21
CA ARG A 186 -1.32 -12.88 13.43
C ARG A 186 -2.04 -13.47 14.65
N GLU A 187 -3.29 -13.85 14.50
CA GLU A 187 -4.05 -14.51 15.55
C GLU A 187 -3.44 -15.87 15.90
N ARG A 188 -3.02 -16.68 14.91
CA ARG A 188 -2.31 -17.94 15.14
C ARG A 188 -0.96 -17.75 15.84
N THR A 189 -0.21 -16.71 15.46
CA THR A 189 1.10 -16.41 16.06
C THR A 189 0.90 -15.89 17.50
N ALA A 190 -0.07 -15.05 17.77
CA ALA A 190 -0.41 -14.59 19.11
C ALA A 190 -0.85 -15.75 20.02
N ALA A 191 -1.74 -16.62 19.50
CA ALA A 191 -2.19 -17.80 20.25
C ALA A 191 -1.05 -18.80 20.53
N SER A 192 -0.07 -18.92 19.62
CA SER A 192 1.10 -19.80 19.84
C SER A 192 2.09 -19.23 20.87
N LEU A 193 2.20 -17.91 20.97
CA LEU A 193 3.02 -17.24 21.98
C LEU A 193 2.40 -17.33 23.37
N ASP A 194 1.08 -17.18 23.49
CA ASP A 194 0.36 -17.38 24.75
C ASP A 194 0.41 -18.84 25.23
N ALA A 195 0.32 -19.79 24.32
CA ALA A 195 0.44 -21.21 24.65
C ALA A 195 1.86 -21.64 25.06
N GLY A 196 2.89 -20.89 24.64
CA GLY A 196 4.29 -21.16 24.99
C GLY A 196 4.74 -20.62 26.37
N GLN A 197 3.94 -19.78 27.01
CA GLN A 197 4.29 -19.18 28.32
C GLN A 197 3.78 -19.98 29.54
N VAL A 198 3.16 -21.12 29.36
CA VAL A 198 2.63 -21.95 30.46
C VAL A 198 3.47 -23.21 30.67
N SER A 199 4.79 -23.03 30.87
CA SER A 199 5.65 -24.08 31.46
C SER A 199 6.84 -23.46 32.21
N ASP A 200 6.55 -22.67 33.24
CA ASP A 200 7.54 -22.33 34.27
C ASP A 200 7.41 -23.34 35.43
N ASP A 201 7.95 -24.52 35.20
CA ASP A 201 8.12 -25.56 36.20
C ASP A 201 9.42 -25.27 36.97
N ARG A 202 9.28 -24.49 38.05
CA ARG A 202 10.40 -24.25 38.99
C ARG A 202 10.54 -25.46 39.90
N PRO A 203 11.71 -26.12 39.96
CA PRO A 203 11.98 -27.14 40.96
C PRO A 203 11.96 -26.50 42.36
N ARG A 204 11.13 -27.02 43.24
CA ARG A 204 11.20 -26.71 44.67
C ARG A 204 12.47 -27.33 45.25
N ILE A 205 13.38 -26.49 45.69
CA ILE A 205 14.54 -26.90 46.50
C ILE A 205 14.03 -27.10 47.90
N SER A 206 14.13 -28.34 48.37
CA SER A 206 14.02 -28.75 49.77
C SER A 206 15.34 -28.62 50.48
#